data_26f836d565e98c3d58476840cccb364c
#
_entry.id   26f836d565e98c3d58476840cccb364c
#
_cell.length_a   1.000
_cell.length_b   1.000
_cell.length_c   1.000
_cell.angle_alpha   90.00
_cell.angle_beta   90.00
_cell.angle_gamma   90.00
#
_symmetry.space_group_name_H-M   'P 1'
#
loop_
_entity.id
_entity.type
_entity.pdbx_description
1 polymer ?
#
loop_
_entity_poly.entity_id
_entity_poly.type
_entity_poly.pdbx_seq_one_letter_code
_entity_poly.pdbx_strand_id
1 'polypeptide(L)'
;MFVVKRRELLLGVLALSTFPKVVLSDQSTIKYMMRSQLLGSNEAPIKIKEFFSLTCGHCANFHKNTLPKLKDKYIDKGQIQLELIDYPLDRLAVIAAALARSLPTSEGYIKAIDILLEKQKQWAYSKKPLEELYSIAKLFGVSSKKFDEITKNIPLMQEIIDRMEKESKNFNIESTPTFIINNEHKISGALSFKEFETKLLKLVKAKNS
;
A
#
# COMPACT_ATOMS: atom_id res chain seq x y z
N MET A 1 53.69 56.61 -34.94
CA MET A 1 53.34 56.30 -33.54
C MET A 1 51.82 56.02 -33.52
N PHE A 2 51.46 54.78 -33.73
CA PHE A 2 50.03 54.35 -33.80
C PHE A 2 49.70 53.62 -32.53
N VAL A 3 48.72 54.15 -31.78
CA VAL A 3 48.16 53.51 -30.60
C VAL A 3 46.93 52.74 -31.03
N VAL A 4 46.99 51.43 -30.96
CA VAL A 4 45.83 50.53 -31.19
C VAL A 4 45.16 50.30 -29.87
N LYS A 5 43.88 50.75 -29.70
CA LYS A 5 42.98 50.43 -28.57
C LYS A 5 42.40 49.04 -28.78
N ARG A 6 42.77 48.08 -27.97
CA ARG A 6 42.08 46.79 -27.87
C ARG A 6 40.80 46.97 -27.04
N ARG A 7 39.64 46.79 -27.68
CA ARG A 7 38.35 46.59 -27.01
C ARG A 7 38.19 45.08 -26.76
N GLU A 8 38.30 44.66 -25.53
CA GLU A 8 37.96 43.30 -25.13
C GLU A 8 36.44 43.19 -25.00
N LEU A 9 35.80 42.38 -25.85
CA LEU A 9 34.42 41.95 -25.77
C LEU A 9 34.34 40.79 -24.79
N LEU A 10 33.90 41.07 -23.57
CA LEU A 10 33.51 40.02 -22.61
C LEU A 10 32.14 39.46 -23.03
N LEU A 11 32.15 38.35 -23.74
CA LEU A 11 30.96 37.52 -23.97
C LEU A 11 30.67 36.73 -22.69
N GLY A 12 29.77 37.25 -21.86
CA GLY A 12 29.22 36.53 -20.72
C GLY A 12 28.34 35.37 -21.20
N VAL A 13 28.84 34.15 -21.06
CA VAL A 13 28.04 32.93 -21.26
C VAL A 13 27.10 32.79 -20.06
N LEU A 14 25.82 33.16 -20.26
CA LEU A 14 24.74 32.87 -19.32
C LEU A 14 24.44 31.38 -19.42
N ALA A 15 25.05 30.56 -18.54
CA ALA A 15 24.68 29.17 -18.41
C ALA A 15 23.29 29.11 -17.76
N LEU A 16 22.24 28.94 -18.57
CA LEU A 16 20.91 28.54 -18.06
C LEU A 16 21.03 27.12 -17.50
N SER A 17 21.19 27.01 -16.19
CA SER A 17 21.04 25.75 -15.48
C SER A 17 19.57 25.36 -15.48
N THR A 18 19.16 24.57 -16.46
CA THR A 18 17.86 23.89 -16.47
C THR A 18 17.89 22.77 -15.43
N PHE A 19 17.58 23.09 -14.18
CA PHE A 19 17.30 22.08 -13.19
C PHE A 19 16.04 21.31 -13.64
N PRO A 20 16.07 19.97 -13.71
CA PRO A 20 14.91 19.21 -14.10
C PRO A 20 13.83 19.33 -13.00
N LYS A 21 12.76 20.08 -13.29
CA LYS A 21 11.56 20.20 -12.44
C LYS A 21 10.79 18.87 -12.24
N VAL A 22 11.27 17.78 -12.84
CA VAL A 22 10.59 16.48 -12.90
C VAL A 22 10.68 15.71 -11.58
N VAL A 23 11.71 15.91 -10.76
CA VAL A 23 11.97 15.07 -9.57
C VAL A 23 11.03 15.38 -8.38
N LEU A 24 10.64 16.64 -8.20
CA LEU A 24 9.81 17.05 -7.05
C LEU A 24 8.33 16.63 -7.18
N SER A 25 7.78 16.60 -8.39
CA SER A 25 6.39 16.17 -8.60
C SER A 25 6.21 14.67 -8.43
N ASP A 26 7.23 13.87 -8.73
CA ASP A 26 7.20 12.42 -8.60
C ASP A 26 7.22 11.98 -7.12
N GLN A 27 8.09 12.55 -6.30
CA GLN A 27 8.17 12.25 -4.87
C GLN A 27 6.89 12.65 -4.10
N SER A 28 6.29 13.80 -4.41
CA SER A 28 5.04 14.21 -3.76
C SER A 28 3.88 13.28 -4.09
N THR A 29 3.83 12.79 -5.32
CA THR A 29 2.85 11.82 -5.80
C THR A 29 3.02 10.46 -5.12
N ILE A 30 4.25 9.96 -5.02
CA ILE A 30 4.54 8.70 -4.33
C ILE A 30 4.18 8.81 -2.84
N LYS A 31 4.56 9.90 -2.17
CA LYS A 31 4.17 10.13 -0.78
C LYS A 31 2.67 10.09 -0.57
N TYR A 32 1.89 10.68 -1.50
CA TYR A 32 0.44 10.61 -1.46
C TYR A 32 -0.08 9.18 -1.66
N MET A 33 0.48 8.42 -2.60
CA MET A 33 0.13 7.01 -2.84
C MET A 33 0.44 6.14 -1.62
N MET A 34 1.50 6.45 -0.88
CA MET A 34 1.94 5.71 0.31
C MET A 34 1.26 6.14 1.62
N ARG A 35 0.23 7.01 1.55
CA ARG A 35 -0.56 7.38 2.74
C ARG A 35 -1.12 6.16 3.46
N SER A 36 -1.37 6.27 4.76
CA SER A 36 -2.04 5.21 5.53
C SER A 36 -3.42 4.91 4.97
N GLN A 37 -3.73 3.63 4.90
CA GLN A 37 -5.00 3.11 4.39
C GLN A 37 -5.79 2.55 5.57
N LEU A 38 -6.79 3.29 6.00
CA LEU A 38 -7.50 3.07 7.24
C LEU A 38 -8.97 2.72 6.99
N LEU A 39 -9.47 1.71 7.71
CA LEU A 39 -10.89 1.39 7.84
C LEU A 39 -11.31 1.70 9.28
N GLY A 40 -12.42 2.42 9.45
CA GLY A 40 -12.96 2.79 10.76
C GLY A 40 -12.52 4.17 11.24
N SER A 41 -12.94 4.52 12.44
CA SER A 41 -12.74 5.84 13.03
C SER A 41 -11.32 6.04 13.53
N ASN A 42 -10.80 7.26 13.36
CA ASN A 42 -9.53 7.67 13.98
C ASN A 42 -9.61 7.69 15.52
N GLU A 43 -10.80 7.82 16.08
CA GLU A 43 -11.04 7.83 17.53
C GLU A 43 -11.28 6.42 18.11
N ALA A 44 -11.20 5.37 17.28
CA ALA A 44 -11.42 4.01 17.74
C ALA A 44 -10.40 3.62 18.82
N PRO A 45 -10.84 3.05 19.96
CA PRO A 45 -9.95 2.70 21.09
C PRO A 45 -9.03 1.52 20.77
N ILE A 46 -9.38 0.69 19.78
CA ILE A 46 -8.57 -0.46 19.36
C ILE A 46 -8.00 -0.16 17.98
N LYS A 47 -6.67 -0.15 17.88
CA LYS A 47 -5.94 0.03 16.63
C LYS A 47 -5.35 -1.30 16.19
N ILE A 48 -5.64 -1.70 14.95
CA ILE A 48 -5.11 -2.94 14.39
C ILE A 48 -4.35 -2.60 13.12
N LYS A 49 -3.13 -3.12 12.97
CA LYS A 49 -2.40 -3.15 11.70
C LYS A 49 -2.50 -4.56 11.13
N GLU A 50 -2.96 -4.69 9.90
CA GLU A 50 -2.94 -5.96 9.17
C GLU A 50 -1.78 -5.95 8.17
N PHE A 51 -0.84 -6.86 8.33
CA PHE A 51 0.21 -7.15 7.35
C PHE A 51 -0.29 -8.23 6.40
N PHE A 52 -0.52 -7.88 5.15
CA PHE A 52 -1.14 -8.76 4.18
C PHE A 52 -0.43 -8.75 2.82
N SER A 53 -0.61 -9.81 2.06
CA SER A 53 -0.17 -9.91 0.67
C SER A 53 -1.33 -10.22 -0.27
N LEU A 54 -1.33 -9.58 -1.42
CA LEU A 54 -2.34 -9.80 -2.45
C LEU A 54 -2.20 -11.18 -3.15
N THR A 55 -1.06 -11.85 -3.00
CA THR A 55 -0.85 -13.23 -3.48
C THR A 55 -1.00 -14.29 -2.39
N CYS A 56 -1.26 -13.88 -1.13
CA CYS A 56 -1.46 -14.81 -0.02
C CYS A 56 -2.90 -15.33 0.05
N GLY A 57 -3.11 -16.64 -0.13
CA GLY A 57 -4.44 -17.27 -0.05
C GLY A 57 -5.08 -17.18 1.35
N HIS A 58 -4.28 -17.14 2.42
CA HIS A 58 -4.78 -16.94 3.78
C HIS A 58 -5.29 -15.50 3.98
N CYS A 59 -4.67 -14.50 3.35
CA CYS A 59 -5.18 -13.12 3.36
C CYS A 59 -6.52 -13.04 2.62
N ALA A 60 -6.64 -13.65 1.45
CA ALA A 60 -7.89 -13.72 0.72
C ALA A 60 -9.01 -14.40 1.55
N ASN A 61 -8.67 -15.47 2.28
CA ASN A 61 -9.62 -16.13 3.17
C ASN A 61 -10.08 -15.22 4.32
N PHE A 62 -9.17 -14.49 4.96
CA PHE A 62 -9.50 -13.55 6.04
C PHE A 62 -10.42 -12.43 5.54
N HIS A 63 -10.07 -11.79 4.44
CA HIS A 63 -10.86 -10.71 3.82
C HIS A 63 -12.26 -11.18 3.39
N LYS A 64 -12.39 -12.42 2.93
CA LYS A 64 -13.67 -12.99 2.52
C LYS A 64 -14.57 -13.38 3.70
N ASN A 65 -14.01 -13.98 4.75
CA ASN A 65 -14.80 -14.72 5.74
C ASN A 65 -14.79 -14.07 7.14
N THR A 66 -13.74 -13.31 7.48
CA THR A 66 -13.54 -12.74 8.82
C THR A 66 -13.71 -11.23 8.84
N LEU A 67 -13.04 -10.51 7.91
CA LEU A 67 -13.07 -9.05 7.87
C LEU A 67 -14.49 -8.46 7.74
N PRO A 68 -15.42 -9.01 6.92
CA PRO A 68 -16.78 -8.44 6.84
C PRO A 68 -17.50 -8.45 8.17
N LYS A 69 -17.34 -9.52 8.97
CA LYS A 69 -17.95 -9.66 10.30
C LYS A 69 -17.27 -8.71 11.32
N LEU A 70 -15.95 -8.56 11.22
CA LEU A 70 -15.22 -7.62 12.04
C LEU A 70 -15.63 -6.18 11.72
N LYS A 71 -15.84 -5.89 10.44
CA LYS A 71 -16.31 -4.59 9.96
C LYS A 71 -17.68 -4.25 10.53
N ASP A 72 -18.67 -5.10 10.33
CA ASP A 72 -20.05 -4.92 10.79
C ASP A 72 -20.15 -4.80 12.33
N LYS A 73 -19.42 -5.64 13.06
CA LYS A 73 -19.53 -5.72 14.51
C LYS A 73 -18.75 -4.65 15.26
N TYR A 74 -17.60 -4.19 14.72
CA TYR A 74 -16.65 -3.33 15.44
C TYR A 74 -16.18 -2.10 14.67
N ILE A 75 -15.77 -2.25 13.39
CA ILE A 75 -15.15 -1.15 12.64
C ILE A 75 -16.18 -0.07 12.34
N ASP A 76 -17.35 -0.46 11.80
CA ASP A 76 -18.43 0.48 11.46
C ASP A 76 -19.08 1.11 12.70
N LYS A 77 -18.85 0.54 13.88
CA LYS A 77 -19.27 1.09 15.18
C LYS A 77 -18.20 1.94 15.86
N GLY A 78 -17.09 2.20 15.18
CA GLY A 78 -16.02 3.04 15.69
C GLY A 78 -15.22 2.44 16.85
N GLN A 79 -15.31 1.12 17.09
CA GLN A 79 -14.60 0.44 18.16
C GLN A 79 -13.21 -0.04 17.74
N ILE A 80 -13.03 -0.33 16.44
CA ILE A 80 -11.77 -0.75 15.84
C ILE A 80 -11.44 0.17 14.67
N GLN A 81 -10.17 0.56 14.56
CA GLN A 81 -9.56 1.05 13.35
C GLN A 81 -8.60 -0.01 12.82
N LEU A 82 -8.73 -0.37 11.56
CA LEU A 82 -7.84 -1.28 10.87
C LEU A 82 -6.99 -0.51 9.85
N GLU A 83 -5.65 -0.58 9.98
CA GLU A 83 -4.69 -0.10 9.01
C GLU A 83 -4.20 -1.27 8.15
N LEU A 84 -4.27 -1.11 6.82
CA LEU A 84 -3.78 -2.08 5.87
C LEU A 84 -2.31 -1.79 5.53
N ILE A 85 -1.41 -2.74 5.81
CA ILE A 85 0.02 -2.65 5.53
C ILE A 85 0.38 -3.68 4.46
N ASP A 86 0.77 -3.21 3.28
CA ASP A 86 1.22 -4.09 2.22
C ASP A 86 2.47 -4.87 2.68
N TYR A 87 2.40 -6.18 2.57
CA TYR A 87 3.50 -7.11 2.83
C TYR A 87 3.63 -8.07 1.63
N PRO A 88 4.09 -7.58 0.48
CA PRO A 88 4.16 -8.37 -0.73
C PRO A 88 5.14 -9.55 -0.58
N LEU A 89 4.67 -10.76 -0.87
CA LEU A 89 5.46 -11.99 -0.78
C LEU A 89 6.27 -12.26 -2.06
N ASP A 90 5.92 -11.60 -3.16
CA ASP A 90 6.54 -11.78 -4.47
C ASP A 90 6.38 -10.51 -5.33
N ARG A 91 7.06 -10.51 -6.49
CA ARG A 91 7.00 -9.39 -7.43
C ARG A 91 5.59 -9.09 -7.94
N LEU A 92 4.77 -10.11 -8.13
CA LEU A 92 3.40 -9.92 -8.62
C LEU A 92 2.54 -9.20 -7.58
N ALA A 93 2.73 -9.53 -6.29
CA ALA A 93 2.10 -8.82 -5.17
C ALA A 93 2.53 -7.34 -5.09
N VAL A 94 3.81 -7.03 -5.36
CA VAL A 94 4.30 -5.63 -5.42
C VAL A 94 3.58 -4.87 -6.53
N ILE A 95 3.45 -5.44 -7.73
CA ILE A 95 2.75 -4.81 -8.86
C ILE A 95 1.27 -4.59 -8.53
N ALA A 96 0.61 -5.57 -7.93
CA ALA A 96 -0.79 -5.47 -7.53
C ALA A 96 -1.00 -4.41 -6.42
N ALA A 97 -0.09 -4.32 -5.45
CA ALA A 97 -0.09 -3.27 -4.43
C ALA A 97 0.13 -1.88 -5.06
N ALA A 98 1.06 -1.75 -6.01
CA ALA A 98 1.28 -0.51 -6.74
C ALA A 98 0.04 -0.09 -7.54
N LEU A 99 -0.69 -1.03 -8.16
CA LEU A 99 -1.97 -0.76 -8.81
C LEU A 99 -2.99 -0.19 -7.81
N ALA A 100 -3.22 -0.85 -6.68
CA ALA A 100 -4.16 -0.38 -5.68
C ALA A 100 -3.78 1.00 -5.13
N ARG A 101 -2.50 1.22 -4.81
CA ARG A 101 -1.98 2.50 -4.31
C ARG A 101 -2.01 3.64 -5.32
N SER A 102 -2.04 3.34 -6.62
CA SER A 102 -2.17 4.34 -7.67
C SER A 102 -3.57 4.95 -7.79
N LEU A 103 -4.57 4.37 -7.13
CA LEU A 103 -5.94 4.90 -7.12
C LEU A 103 -6.03 6.18 -6.26
N PRO A 104 -6.83 7.16 -6.70
CA PRO A 104 -6.77 8.51 -6.13
C PRO A 104 -7.33 8.63 -4.71
N THR A 105 -8.17 7.69 -4.27
CA THR A 105 -8.82 7.76 -2.95
C THR A 105 -8.51 6.53 -2.10
N SER A 106 -8.61 6.66 -0.76
CA SER A 106 -8.50 5.52 0.14
C SER A 106 -9.64 4.53 -0.06
N GLU A 107 -10.84 5.00 -0.38
CA GLU A 107 -11.98 4.14 -0.74
C GLU A 107 -11.66 3.31 -2.01
N GLY A 108 -11.09 3.95 -3.05
CA GLY A 108 -10.63 3.27 -4.25
C GLY A 108 -9.59 2.20 -3.94
N TYR A 109 -8.60 2.50 -3.09
CA TYR A 109 -7.61 1.53 -2.62
C TYR A 109 -8.27 0.35 -1.93
N ILE A 110 -9.11 0.58 -0.92
CA ILE A 110 -9.78 -0.47 -0.15
C ILE A 110 -10.61 -1.37 -1.07
N LYS A 111 -11.42 -0.75 -1.96
CA LYS A 111 -12.21 -1.50 -2.94
C LYS A 111 -11.34 -2.32 -3.90
N ALA A 112 -10.16 -1.81 -4.28
CA ALA A 112 -9.22 -2.56 -5.10
C ALA A 112 -8.66 -3.77 -4.34
N ILE A 113 -8.27 -3.61 -3.07
CA ILE A 113 -7.81 -4.72 -2.21
C ILE A 113 -8.88 -5.80 -2.11
N ASP A 114 -10.15 -5.43 -1.84
CA ASP A 114 -11.26 -6.37 -1.74
C ASP A 114 -11.43 -7.18 -3.04
N ILE A 115 -11.47 -6.51 -4.20
CA ILE A 115 -11.64 -7.18 -5.50
C ILE A 115 -10.42 -8.02 -5.87
N LEU A 116 -9.20 -7.53 -5.60
CA LEU A 116 -7.96 -8.26 -5.89
C LEU A 116 -7.88 -9.55 -5.05
N LEU A 117 -8.24 -9.50 -3.78
CA LEU A 117 -8.26 -10.68 -2.90
C LEU A 117 -9.44 -11.63 -3.23
N GLU A 118 -10.62 -11.10 -3.54
CA GLU A 118 -11.77 -11.91 -3.98
C GLU A 118 -11.44 -12.69 -5.25
N LYS A 119 -10.83 -12.03 -6.23
CA LYS A 119 -10.48 -12.61 -7.53
C LYS A 119 -9.06 -13.19 -7.59
N GLN A 120 -8.40 -13.34 -6.44
CA GLN A 120 -7.00 -13.75 -6.36
C GLN A 120 -6.69 -14.98 -7.20
N LYS A 121 -7.54 -16.02 -7.17
CA LYS A 121 -7.32 -17.25 -7.95
C LYS A 121 -7.34 -17.00 -9.46
N GLN A 122 -8.12 -16.02 -9.92
CA GLN A 122 -8.23 -15.69 -11.32
C GLN A 122 -6.95 -15.05 -11.86
N TRP A 123 -6.35 -14.13 -11.11
CA TRP A 123 -5.21 -13.36 -11.61
C TRP A 123 -3.86 -13.85 -11.08
N ALA A 124 -3.73 -14.15 -9.78
CA ALA A 124 -2.45 -14.48 -9.16
C ALA A 124 -1.92 -15.86 -9.57
N TYR A 125 -2.82 -16.79 -9.89
CA TYR A 125 -2.48 -18.16 -10.31
C TYR A 125 -2.68 -18.40 -11.82
N SER A 126 -2.95 -17.32 -12.59
CA SER A 126 -3.07 -17.39 -14.04
C SER A 126 -1.72 -17.67 -14.72
N LYS A 127 -1.77 -18.27 -15.90
CA LYS A 127 -0.60 -18.33 -16.80
C LYS A 127 -0.22 -16.96 -17.37
N LYS A 128 -1.15 -15.97 -17.28
CA LYS A 128 -1.01 -14.60 -17.79
C LYS A 128 -1.42 -13.59 -16.71
N PRO A 129 -0.74 -13.55 -15.56
CA PRO A 129 -1.21 -12.81 -14.39
C PRO A 129 -1.34 -11.30 -14.64
N LEU A 130 -0.49 -10.69 -15.46
CA LEU A 130 -0.56 -9.25 -15.76
C LEU A 130 -1.75 -8.92 -16.67
N GLU A 131 -2.13 -9.80 -17.60
CA GLU A 131 -3.33 -9.59 -18.44
C GLU A 131 -4.60 -9.65 -17.59
N GLU A 132 -4.68 -10.61 -16.68
CA GLU A 132 -5.79 -10.73 -15.72
C GLU A 132 -5.83 -9.55 -14.73
N LEU A 133 -4.68 -9.14 -14.23
CA LEU A 133 -4.56 -7.97 -13.35
C LEU A 133 -5.01 -6.70 -14.07
N TYR A 134 -4.65 -6.53 -15.36
CA TYR A 134 -5.16 -5.42 -16.17
C TYR A 134 -6.69 -5.49 -16.35
N SER A 135 -7.25 -6.69 -16.50
CA SER A 135 -8.71 -6.86 -16.58
C SER A 135 -9.43 -6.38 -15.31
N ILE A 136 -8.81 -6.56 -14.15
CA ILE A 136 -9.29 -5.99 -12.87
C ILE A 136 -9.06 -4.47 -12.85
N ALA A 137 -7.90 -3.98 -13.28
CA ALA A 137 -7.57 -2.56 -13.31
C ALA A 137 -8.59 -1.73 -14.11
N LYS A 138 -9.12 -2.29 -15.20
CA LYS A 138 -10.19 -1.67 -16.01
C LYS A 138 -11.46 -1.37 -15.22
N LEU A 139 -11.78 -2.14 -14.18
CA LEU A 139 -12.93 -1.90 -13.30
C LEU A 139 -12.82 -0.59 -12.54
N PHE A 140 -11.61 -0.07 -12.38
CA PHE A 140 -11.28 1.20 -11.75
C PHE A 140 -10.99 2.32 -12.76
N GLY A 141 -11.30 2.12 -14.04
CA GLY A 141 -11.05 3.11 -15.09
C GLY A 141 -9.58 3.26 -15.49
N VAL A 142 -8.70 2.32 -15.09
CA VAL A 142 -7.29 2.35 -15.44
C VAL A 142 -7.11 1.97 -16.91
N SER A 143 -6.62 2.90 -17.73
CA SER A 143 -6.31 2.66 -19.14
C SER A 143 -5.08 1.76 -19.30
N SER A 144 -4.89 1.15 -20.48
CA SER A 144 -3.70 0.34 -20.80
C SER A 144 -2.41 1.12 -20.57
N LYS A 145 -2.35 2.36 -21.09
CA LYS A 145 -1.18 3.24 -20.89
C LYS A 145 -0.89 3.46 -19.42
N LYS A 146 -1.93 3.76 -18.61
CA LYS A 146 -1.77 3.98 -17.17
C LYS A 146 -1.35 2.71 -16.44
N PHE A 147 -1.87 1.56 -16.83
CA PHE A 147 -1.45 0.27 -16.27
C PHE A 147 0.03 -0.02 -16.57
N ASP A 148 0.49 0.24 -17.80
CA ASP A 148 1.91 0.10 -18.17
C ASP A 148 2.80 1.05 -17.36
N GLU A 149 2.36 2.28 -17.12
CA GLU A 149 3.09 3.22 -16.25
C GLU A 149 3.19 2.69 -14.81
N ILE A 150 2.09 2.15 -14.26
CA ILE A 150 2.05 1.60 -12.90
C ILE A 150 2.97 0.38 -12.78
N THR A 151 2.92 -0.56 -13.72
CA THR A 151 3.75 -1.78 -13.70
C THR A 151 5.24 -1.53 -13.90
N LYS A 152 5.61 -0.32 -14.29
CA LYS A 152 7.00 0.16 -14.47
C LYS A 152 7.40 1.22 -13.46
N ASN A 153 6.54 1.55 -12.50
CA ASN A 153 6.82 2.57 -11.49
C ASN A 153 7.74 2.00 -10.39
N ILE A 154 9.03 1.88 -10.72
CA ILE A 154 10.03 1.35 -9.79
C ILE A 154 10.12 2.16 -8.48
N PRO A 155 10.09 3.52 -8.49
CA PRO A 155 10.12 4.28 -7.25
C PRO A 155 8.96 3.96 -6.30
N LEU A 156 7.73 3.82 -6.80
CA LEU A 156 6.57 3.42 -5.97
C LEU A 156 6.73 2.00 -5.42
N MET A 157 7.19 1.06 -6.25
CA MET A 157 7.41 -0.31 -5.84
C MET A 157 8.49 -0.41 -4.75
N GLN A 158 9.57 0.37 -4.89
CA GLN A 158 10.62 0.42 -3.87
C GLN A 158 10.08 0.96 -2.54
N GLU A 159 9.29 2.05 -2.57
CA GLU A 159 8.70 2.62 -1.36
C GLU A 159 7.74 1.64 -0.64
N ILE A 160 7.00 0.80 -1.41
CA ILE A 160 6.19 -0.27 -0.85
C ILE A 160 7.07 -1.30 -0.11
N ILE A 161 8.19 -1.70 -0.72
CA ILE A 161 9.14 -2.66 -0.12
C ILE A 161 9.82 -2.05 1.10
N ASP A 162 10.30 -0.82 1.02
CA ASP A 162 10.98 -0.13 2.12
C ASP A 162 10.06 0.02 3.34
N ARG A 163 8.78 0.38 3.09
CA ARG A 163 7.77 0.42 4.15
C ARG A 163 7.51 -0.96 4.75
N MET A 164 7.36 -1.98 3.91
CA MET A 164 7.20 -3.36 4.36
C MET A 164 8.36 -3.78 5.27
N GLU A 165 9.61 -3.58 4.85
CA GLU A 165 10.80 -3.94 5.61
C GLU A 165 10.87 -3.21 6.95
N LYS A 166 10.63 -1.89 6.93
CA LYS A 166 10.60 -1.06 8.14
C LYS A 166 9.55 -1.54 9.14
N GLU A 167 8.30 -1.67 8.69
CA GLU A 167 7.18 -2.06 9.57
C GLU A 167 7.33 -3.52 10.04
N SER A 168 7.76 -4.44 9.17
CA SER A 168 7.96 -5.83 9.54
C SER A 168 9.09 -6.01 10.57
N LYS A 169 10.17 -5.24 10.44
CA LYS A 169 11.27 -5.25 11.40
C LYS A 169 10.83 -4.73 12.76
N ASN A 170 10.01 -3.66 12.80
CA ASN A 170 9.51 -3.09 14.04
C ASN A 170 8.66 -4.08 14.86
N PHE A 171 7.91 -4.97 14.17
CA PHE A 171 6.99 -5.91 14.81
C PHE A 171 7.40 -7.37 14.64
N ASN A 172 8.58 -7.64 14.10
CA ASN A 172 9.07 -8.99 13.82
C ASN A 172 8.04 -9.83 13.03
N ILE A 173 7.58 -9.31 11.87
CA ILE A 173 6.58 -9.96 11.02
C ILE A 173 7.27 -11.00 10.12
N GLU A 174 6.80 -12.25 10.17
CA GLU A 174 7.37 -13.38 9.45
C GLU A 174 6.38 -14.06 8.49
N SER A 175 5.11 -13.71 8.59
CA SER A 175 4.04 -14.35 7.80
C SER A 175 2.84 -13.43 7.60
N THR A 176 1.99 -13.80 6.61
CA THR A 176 0.73 -13.09 6.31
C THR A 176 -0.47 -14.03 6.35
N PRO A 177 -1.64 -13.57 6.79
CA PRO A 177 -1.85 -12.30 7.45
C PRO A 177 -1.30 -12.31 8.88
N THR A 178 -0.75 -11.19 9.33
CA THR A 178 -0.40 -10.95 10.74
C THR A 178 -1.00 -9.63 11.17
N PHE A 179 -1.55 -9.62 12.40
CA PHE A 179 -2.24 -8.48 12.97
C PHE A 179 -1.49 -7.99 14.20
N ILE A 180 -1.24 -6.69 14.27
CA ILE A 180 -0.68 -6.03 15.46
C ILE A 180 -1.76 -5.18 16.11
N ILE A 181 -2.07 -5.51 17.35
CA ILE A 181 -3.11 -4.88 18.15
C ILE A 181 -2.46 -3.84 19.08
N ASN A 182 -2.88 -2.57 18.98
CA ASN A 182 -2.41 -1.46 19.81
C ASN A 182 -0.87 -1.33 19.86
N ASN A 183 -0.16 -1.71 18.76
CA ASN A 183 1.31 -1.76 18.66
C ASN A 183 2.03 -2.67 19.68
N GLU A 184 1.32 -3.56 20.36
CA GLU A 184 1.87 -4.41 21.42
C GLU A 184 1.70 -5.91 21.15
N HIS A 185 0.50 -6.30 20.76
CA HIS A 185 0.14 -7.73 20.71
C HIS A 185 0.04 -8.22 19.28
N LYS A 186 0.46 -9.46 19.06
CA LYS A 186 0.47 -10.10 17.74
C LYS A 186 -0.57 -11.23 17.67
N ILE A 187 -1.33 -11.25 16.58
CA ILE A 187 -2.15 -12.38 16.15
C ILE A 187 -1.68 -12.79 14.76
N SER A 188 -1.28 -14.04 14.55
CA SER A 188 -0.83 -14.52 13.24
C SER A 188 -1.82 -15.52 12.65
N GLY A 189 -1.95 -15.49 11.32
CA GLY A 189 -2.75 -16.40 10.52
C GLY A 189 -4.20 -15.98 10.31
N ALA A 190 -4.83 -16.59 9.31
CA ALA A 190 -6.22 -16.34 8.93
C ALA A 190 -7.17 -17.13 9.85
N LEU A 191 -7.41 -16.60 11.03
CA LEU A 191 -8.34 -17.17 12.00
C LEU A 191 -9.80 -16.98 11.56
N SER A 192 -10.67 -17.90 11.99
CA SER A 192 -12.11 -17.66 11.91
C SER A 192 -12.51 -16.43 12.72
N PHE A 193 -13.65 -15.81 12.40
CA PHE A 193 -14.12 -14.63 13.13
C PHE A 193 -14.21 -14.88 14.65
N LYS A 194 -14.74 -16.03 15.06
CA LYS A 194 -14.89 -16.39 16.49
C LYS A 194 -13.53 -16.51 17.20
N GLU A 195 -12.56 -17.14 16.57
CA GLU A 195 -11.20 -17.28 17.13
C GLU A 195 -10.47 -15.94 17.18
N PHE A 196 -10.56 -15.15 16.11
CA PHE A 196 -9.98 -13.81 16.05
C PHE A 196 -10.56 -12.91 17.14
N GLU A 197 -11.88 -12.85 17.24
CA GLU A 197 -12.61 -12.07 18.24
C GLU A 197 -12.23 -12.48 19.67
N THR A 198 -12.19 -13.78 19.96
CA THR A 198 -11.83 -14.29 21.28
C THR A 198 -10.42 -13.86 21.69
N LYS A 199 -9.45 -13.99 20.77
CA LYS A 199 -8.07 -13.56 21.02
C LYS A 199 -8.00 -12.04 21.19
N LEU A 200 -8.64 -11.27 20.31
CA LEU A 200 -8.67 -9.82 20.37
C LEU A 200 -9.21 -9.32 21.72
N LEU A 201 -10.36 -9.80 22.12
CA LEU A 201 -11.00 -9.37 23.39
C LEU A 201 -10.17 -9.75 24.61
N LYS A 202 -9.48 -10.90 24.59
CA LYS A 202 -8.57 -11.30 25.66
C LYS A 202 -7.40 -10.31 25.77
N LEU A 203 -6.79 -9.95 24.65
CA LEU A 203 -5.63 -9.02 24.62
C LEU A 203 -6.00 -7.61 25.08
N VAL A 204 -7.18 -7.12 24.65
CA VAL A 204 -7.64 -5.77 25.01
C VAL A 204 -8.05 -5.69 26.49
N LYS A 205 -8.66 -6.73 27.05
CA LYS A 205 -9.03 -6.78 28.48
C LYS A 205 -7.80 -6.83 29.41
N ALA A 206 -6.77 -7.57 29.03
CA ALA A 206 -5.55 -7.69 29.82
C ALA A 206 -4.81 -6.36 30.04
N LYS A 207 -5.08 -5.34 29.23
CA LYS A 207 -4.48 -4.00 29.37
C LYS A 207 -5.25 -3.10 30.37
N ASN A 208 -6.51 -3.42 30.63
CA ASN A 208 -7.38 -2.62 31.53
C ASN A 208 -7.46 -3.18 32.95
N SER A 209 -6.70 -4.23 33.24
CA SER A 209 -6.53 -4.84 34.57
C SER A 209 -5.15 -4.54 35.14
#